data_093fb17752811b2903df6c6379a584d5
#
_entry.id   093fb17752811b2903df6c6379a584d5
#
_cell.length_a   1.000
_cell.length_b   1.000
_cell.length_c   1.000
_cell.angle_alpha   90.00
_cell.angle_beta   90.00
_cell.angle_gamma   90.00
#
_symmetry.space_group_name_H-M   'P 1'
#
loop_
_entity.id
_entity.type
_entity.pdbx_description
1 polymer ?
#
loop_
_entity_poly.entity_id
_entity_poly.type
_entity_poly.pdbx_seq_one_letter_code
_entity_poly.pdbx_strand_id
1 'polypeptide(L)'
;MSGNYLIKLKFYDFHIQGRNYNSDKKLIFEAKRLGYSGVSLLYSKDDYSESKEYLTEIENEINSIPLKDDNSVFYSESNLPNISDSNLNQEKNFNIYPGIKIFPKNSEDLKRQIRSSRKKTNILMAVGGDLKINRAACENIRLDILSRPYYKRRDCGINHVLSKEAAKNNVAIELNICDILRARSPIRSKIMAHFQEIVKLQKKFKFPLIISSGAVSTYDLRNPKDLNALSRCFGLNKNEVNLAISNNPKNIVDFNNLRKDIIVVGAKKLPIK
;
A
#
# COMPACT_ATOMS: atom_id res chain seq x y z
N MET A 1 -3.26 -39.08 1.98
CA MET A 1 -4.38 -38.10 1.95
C MET A 1 -3.77 -36.72 2.13
N SER A 2 -3.48 -36.01 1.04
CA SER A 2 -2.96 -34.64 1.09
C SER A 2 -4.13 -33.71 1.38
N GLY A 3 -4.20 -33.21 2.60
CA GLY A 3 -5.19 -32.19 2.96
C GLY A 3 -4.91 -30.91 2.17
N ASN A 4 -5.81 -30.52 1.28
CA ASN A 4 -5.79 -29.22 0.64
C ASN A 4 -6.06 -28.14 1.71
N TYR A 5 -5.00 -27.54 2.25
CA TYR A 5 -5.12 -26.38 3.11
C TYR A 5 -5.42 -25.16 2.22
N LEU A 6 -6.62 -24.64 2.30
CA LEU A 6 -7.02 -23.41 1.63
C LEU A 6 -6.44 -22.21 2.38
N ILE A 7 -5.36 -21.63 1.86
CA ILE A 7 -4.78 -20.41 2.44
C ILE A 7 -5.69 -19.22 2.10
N LYS A 8 -6.24 -18.57 3.13
CA LYS A 8 -7.04 -17.35 3.00
C LYS A 8 -6.11 -16.16 2.76
N LEU A 9 -6.12 -15.59 1.55
CA LEU A 9 -5.37 -14.38 1.25
C LEU A 9 -5.93 -13.18 2.06
N LYS A 10 -5.02 -12.43 2.70
CA LYS A 10 -5.32 -11.19 3.41
C LYS A 10 -5.11 -10.01 2.46
N PHE A 11 -6.13 -9.21 2.22
CA PHE A 11 -6.08 -8.04 1.35
C PHE A 11 -5.95 -6.75 2.15
N TYR A 12 -5.17 -5.81 1.63
CA TYR A 12 -4.89 -4.54 2.28
C TYR A 12 -5.09 -3.38 1.31
N ASP A 13 -5.65 -2.28 1.82
CA ASP A 13 -5.67 -1.00 1.11
C ASP A 13 -4.75 0.00 1.81
N PHE A 14 -3.65 0.37 1.15
CA PHE A 14 -2.62 1.22 1.77
C PHE A 14 -2.72 2.69 1.40
N HIS A 15 -3.86 3.12 0.86
CA HIS A 15 -4.12 4.53 0.64
C HIS A 15 -5.59 4.88 0.82
N ILE A 16 -6.01 5.07 2.05
CA ILE A 16 -7.27 5.73 2.40
C ILE A 16 -6.91 7.09 2.99
N GLN A 17 -7.58 8.15 2.55
CA GLN A 17 -7.34 9.49 3.06
C GLN A 17 -7.99 9.67 4.42
N GLY A 18 -7.18 9.75 5.48
CA GLY A 18 -7.62 10.07 6.82
C GLY A 18 -8.05 11.54 6.97
N ARG A 19 -9.04 11.81 7.82
CA ARG A 19 -9.60 13.15 8.05
C ARG A 19 -9.95 13.41 9.51
N ASN A 20 -10.92 12.65 10.02
CA ASN A 20 -11.44 12.78 11.38
C ASN A 20 -12.13 11.47 11.81
N TYR A 21 -12.37 11.33 13.11
CA TYR A 21 -12.97 10.13 13.72
C TYR A 21 -14.17 9.57 12.94
N ASN A 22 -15.17 10.40 12.68
CA ASN A 22 -16.43 9.93 12.06
C ASN A 22 -16.25 9.47 10.62
N SER A 23 -15.44 10.18 9.83
CA SER A 23 -15.15 9.83 8.45
C SER A 23 -14.31 8.56 8.37
N ASP A 24 -13.28 8.49 9.19
CA ASP A 24 -12.31 7.39 9.20
C ASP A 24 -12.96 6.10 9.71
N LYS A 25 -13.80 6.19 10.75
CA LYS A 25 -14.61 5.06 11.23
C LYS A 25 -15.47 4.48 10.12
N LYS A 26 -16.21 5.31 9.37
CA LYS A 26 -17.06 4.85 8.25
C LYS A 26 -16.23 4.16 7.17
N LEU A 27 -15.06 4.71 6.80
CA LEU A 27 -14.17 4.13 5.79
C LEU A 27 -13.58 2.79 6.24
N ILE A 28 -13.18 2.67 7.51
CA ILE A 28 -12.63 1.45 8.10
C ILE A 28 -13.68 0.34 8.13
N PHE A 29 -14.89 0.64 8.61
CA PHE A 29 -15.98 -0.33 8.67
C PHE A 29 -16.39 -0.80 7.27
N GLU A 30 -16.46 0.11 6.29
CA GLU A 30 -16.75 -0.24 4.91
C GLU A 30 -15.65 -1.10 4.30
N ALA A 31 -14.37 -0.81 4.54
CA ALA A 31 -13.27 -1.63 4.07
C ALA A 31 -13.35 -3.07 4.64
N LYS A 32 -13.64 -3.22 5.96
CA LYS A 32 -13.87 -4.55 6.55
C LYS A 32 -15.05 -5.26 5.88
N ARG A 33 -16.18 -4.57 5.65
CA ARG A 33 -17.37 -5.11 4.95
C ARG A 33 -17.03 -5.59 3.54
N LEU A 34 -16.14 -4.89 2.83
CA LEU A 34 -15.70 -5.25 1.48
C LEU A 34 -14.69 -6.40 1.44
N GLY A 35 -14.25 -6.92 2.59
CA GLY A 35 -13.36 -8.08 2.69
C GLY A 35 -11.87 -7.77 2.79
N TYR A 36 -11.50 -6.54 3.14
CA TYR A 36 -10.12 -6.23 3.51
C TYR A 36 -9.78 -6.80 4.89
N SER A 37 -8.53 -7.16 5.08
CA SER A 37 -7.98 -7.61 6.36
C SER A 37 -7.27 -6.49 7.11
N GLY A 38 -7.03 -5.38 6.44
CA GLY A 38 -6.47 -4.19 7.04
C GLY A 38 -6.35 -3.03 6.05
N VAL A 39 -6.17 -1.83 6.60
CA VAL A 39 -6.10 -0.58 5.84
C VAL A 39 -5.03 0.33 6.39
N SER A 40 -4.44 1.17 5.51
CA SER A 40 -3.64 2.30 5.95
C SER A 40 -4.39 3.62 5.71
N LEU A 41 -4.61 4.37 6.79
CA LEU A 41 -5.12 5.72 6.72
C LEU A 41 -3.94 6.71 6.72
N LEU A 42 -3.93 7.58 5.72
CA LEU A 42 -2.85 8.52 5.47
C LEU A 42 -3.27 9.94 5.84
N TYR A 43 -2.49 10.56 6.69
CA TYR A 43 -2.71 11.91 7.21
C TYR A 43 -1.59 12.85 6.78
N SER A 44 -1.82 14.14 6.94
CA SER A 44 -0.73 15.12 6.96
C SER A 44 0.16 14.88 8.19
N LYS A 45 1.34 15.49 8.21
CA LYS A 45 2.25 15.36 9.35
C LYS A 45 1.63 15.96 10.64
N ASP A 46 0.79 16.98 10.50
CA ASP A 46 0.20 17.71 11.61
C ASP A 46 -0.99 16.93 12.21
N ASP A 47 -1.85 16.37 11.37
CA ASP A 47 -3.02 15.60 11.79
C ASP A 47 -2.68 14.18 12.30
N TYR A 48 -1.48 13.67 11.98
CA TYR A 48 -1.09 12.30 12.28
C TYR A 48 -1.05 11.97 13.77
N SER A 49 -0.64 12.92 14.60
CA SER A 49 -0.48 12.67 16.04
C SER A 49 -1.81 12.47 16.73
N GLU A 50 -2.80 13.30 16.40
CA GLU A 50 -4.17 13.23 16.92
C GLU A 50 -4.89 11.96 16.46
N SER A 51 -4.64 11.55 15.19
CA SER A 51 -5.33 10.39 14.62
C SER A 51 -4.99 9.05 15.30
N LYS A 52 -3.82 8.91 15.89
CA LYS A 52 -3.38 7.64 16.50
C LYS A 52 -4.28 7.17 17.66
N GLU A 53 -4.71 8.09 18.49
CA GLU A 53 -5.48 7.77 19.68
C GLU A 53 -6.83 7.17 19.30
N TYR A 54 -7.60 7.88 18.48
CA TYR A 54 -8.91 7.39 18.08
C TYR A 54 -8.85 6.20 17.10
N LEU A 55 -7.78 6.04 16.32
CA LEU A 55 -7.65 4.86 15.47
C LEU A 55 -7.47 3.57 16.26
N THR A 56 -6.79 3.62 17.40
CA THR A 56 -6.68 2.48 18.31
C THR A 56 -8.05 2.12 18.89
N GLU A 57 -8.87 3.12 19.24
CA GLU A 57 -10.24 2.90 19.71
C GLU A 57 -11.10 2.23 18.63
N ILE A 58 -11.05 2.75 17.40
CA ILE A 58 -11.80 2.17 16.27
C ILE A 58 -11.31 0.73 15.97
N GLU A 59 -10.00 0.45 16.08
CA GLU A 59 -9.44 -0.89 15.86
C GLU A 59 -9.97 -1.89 16.89
N ASN A 60 -10.05 -1.50 18.15
CA ASN A 60 -10.65 -2.32 19.19
C ASN A 60 -12.14 -2.56 18.95
N GLU A 61 -12.90 -1.50 18.63
CA GLU A 61 -14.33 -1.60 18.33
C GLU A 61 -14.60 -2.54 17.14
N ILE A 62 -13.88 -2.36 16.02
CA ILE A 62 -14.13 -3.18 14.83
C ILE A 62 -13.77 -4.64 15.05
N ASN A 63 -12.78 -4.94 15.90
CA ASN A 63 -12.36 -6.30 16.21
C ASN A 63 -13.28 -6.98 17.24
N SER A 64 -14.06 -6.24 17.98
CA SER A 64 -15.10 -6.80 18.87
C SER A 64 -16.33 -7.30 18.10
N ILE A 65 -16.53 -6.87 16.85
CA ILE A 65 -17.67 -7.27 16.02
C ILE A 65 -17.32 -8.55 15.26
N PRO A 66 -18.07 -9.65 15.49
CA PRO A 66 -17.82 -10.92 14.80
C PRO A 66 -18.05 -10.76 13.29
N LEU A 67 -17.13 -11.33 12.48
CA LEU A 67 -17.29 -11.39 11.04
C LEU A 67 -18.46 -12.33 10.69
N LYS A 68 -19.40 -11.87 9.87
CA LYS A 68 -20.29 -12.77 9.12
C LYS A 68 -19.45 -13.43 8.02
N ASP A 69 -19.42 -14.76 7.99
CA ASP A 69 -18.48 -15.59 7.20
C ASP A 69 -18.64 -15.54 5.66
N ASP A 70 -19.47 -14.66 5.09
CA ASP A 70 -19.94 -14.76 3.70
C ASP A 70 -18.97 -14.22 2.60
N ASN A 71 -17.82 -13.63 2.92
CA ASN A 71 -16.94 -13.00 1.91
C ASN A 71 -15.51 -13.55 1.81
N SER A 72 -15.27 -14.77 2.28
CA SER A 72 -13.93 -15.38 2.14
C SER A 72 -13.63 -15.79 0.70
N VAL A 73 -12.56 -15.25 0.12
CA VAL A 73 -12.03 -15.67 -1.18
C VAL A 73 -11.02 -16.78 -0.93
N PHE A 74 -11.35 -18.01 -1.32
CA PHE A 74 -10.45 -19.16 -1.24
C PHE A 74 -9.70 -19.35 -2.58
N TYR A 75 -8.41 -19.65 -2.51
CA TYR A 75 -7.58 -19.97 -3.67
C TYR A 75 -6.91 -21.33 -3.46
N SER A 76 -6.76 -22.14 -4.52
CA SER A 76 -6.02 -23.41 -4.46
C SER A 76 -4.51 -23.16 -4.44
N GLU A 77 -3.76 -23.98 -3.72
CA GLU A 77 -2.30 -23.88 -3.47
C GLU A 77 -1.41 -23.88 -4.72
N SER A 78 -1.90 -24.37 -5.85
CA SER A 78 -1.09 -24.59 -7.06
C SER A 78 -0.48 -23.32 -7.69
N ASN A 79 -0.72 -22.13 -7.14
CA ASN A 79 -0.32 -20.85 -7.74
C ASN A 79 0.30 -19.84 -6.75
N LEU A 80 0.76 -20.25 -5.58
CA LEU A 80 1.40 -19.37 -4.60
C LEU A 80 2.92 -19.55 -4.58
N PRO A 81 3.71 -18.47 -4.52
CA PRO A 81 5.14 -18.57 -4.20
C PRO A 81 5.31 -19.12 -2.78
N ASN A 82 6.37 -19.91 -2.54
CA ASN A 82 6.68 -20.55 -1.26
C ASN A 82 6.57 -19.56 -0.09
N ILE A 83 5.52 -19.71 0.73
CA ILE A 83 5.32 -18.98 1.98
C ILE A 83 5.63 -19.96 3.09
N SER A 84 6.58 -19.63 3.96
CA SER A 84 6.94 -20.44 5.12
C SER A 84 5.75 -20.63 6.08
N ASP A 85 5.53 -21.86 6.53
CA ASP A 85 4.37 -22.36 7.30
C ASP A 85 4.14 -21.71 8.69
N SER A 86 4.95 -20.75 9.11
CA SER A 86 4.93 -20.21 10.48
C SER A 86 3.76 -19.27 10.83
N ASN A 87 2.86 -18.97 9.88
CA ASN A 87 1.79 -17.96 10.05
C ASN A 87 0.35 -18.48 9.94
N LEU A 88 0.13 -19.79 9.99
CA LEU A 88 -1.20 -20.40 9.77
C LEU A 88 -2.23 -20.15 10.90
N ASN A 89 -1.80 -19.70 12.08
CA ASN A 89 -2.68 -19.49 13.24
C ASN A 89 -2.82 -18.05 13.72
N GLN A 90 -2.38 -17.05 12.93
CA GLN A 90 -2.44 -15.65 13.36
C GLN A 90 -3.62 -14.89 12.74
N GLU A 91 -4.55 -14.57 13.62
CA GLU A 91 -5.41 -13.39 13.71
C GLU A 91 -6.54 -13.22 12.69
N LYS A 92 -7.75 -13.45 13.18
CA LYS A 92 -9.01 -12.95 12.58
C LYS A 92 -9.15 -11.42 12.70
N ASN A 93 -8.12 -10.70 13.16
CA ASN A 93 -8.19 -9.28 13.46
C ASN A 93 -8.00 -8.42 12.20
N PHE A 94 -8.82 -7.38 12.11
CA PHE A 94 -8.66 -6.31 11.14
C PHE A 94 -7.60 -5.33 11.65
N ASN A 95 -6.63 -4.96 10.81
CA ASN A 95 -5.51 -4.13 11.23
C ASN A 95 -5.61 -2.71 10.64
N ILE A 96 -5.36 -1.70 11.46
CA ILE A 96 -5.31 -0.31 11.05
C ILE A 96 -3.88 0.21 11.14
N TYR A 97 -3.37 0.71 10.02
CA TYR A 97 -2.00 1.23 9.91
C TYR A 97 -2.03 2.73 9.67
N PRO A 98 -1.87 3.57 10.71
CA PRO A 98 -1.74 5.01 10.50
C PRO A 98 -0.46 5.34 9.75
N GLY A 99 -0.55 6.18 8.72
CA GLY A 99 0.57 6.59 7.89
C GLY A 99 0.62 8.10 7.66
N ILE A 100 1.78 8.59 7.23
CA ILE A 100 1.97 9.99 6.83
C ILE A 100 2.11 10.08 5.32
N LYS A 101 1.34 10.99 4.71
CA LYS A 101 1.42 11.33 3.30
C LYS A 101 2.00 12.71 3.14
N ILE A 102 3.10 12.81 2.39
CA ILE A 102 3.81 14.07 2.18
C ILE A 102 3.66 14.57 0.74
N PHE A 103 3.61 15.90 0.59
CA PHE A 103 3.47 16.61 -0.67
C PHE A 103 4.69 17.51 -0.89
N PRO A 104 5.81 16.95 -1.35
CA PRO A 104 7.05 17.73 -1.48
C PRO A 104 6.95 18.73 -2.64
N LYS A 105 7.54 19.92 -2.43
CA LYS A 105 7.63 20.96 -3.46
C LYS A 105 8.82 20.74 -4.42
N ASN A 106 9.88 20.11 -3.93
CA ASN A 106 11.10 19.76 -4.66
C ASN A 106 11.83 18.59 -3.99
N SER A 107 12.95 18.14 -4.57
CA SER A 107 13.73 17.01 -4.06
C SER A 107 14.36 17.24 -2.68
N GLU A 108 14.74 18.46 -2.34
CA GLU A 108 15.32 18.80 -1.04
C GLU A 108 14.24 18.81 0.04
N ASP A 109 13.09 19.40 -0.28
CA ASP A 109 11.92 19.38 0.58
C ASP A 109 11.46 17.95 0.86
N LEU A 110 11.46 17.07 -0.17
CA LEU A 110 11.19 15.65 0.01
C LEU A 110 12.12 15.03 1.07
N LYS A 111 13.44 15.22 0.91
CA LYS A 111 14.43 14.68 1.85
C LYS A 111 14.24 15.20 3.27
N ARG A 112 13.89 16.49 3.41
CA ARG A 112 13.60 17.12 4.71
C ARG A 112 12.35 16.52 5.35
N GLN A 113 11.24 16.42 4.58
CA GLN A 113 9.97 15.87 5.06
C GLN A 113 10.12 14.38 5.43
N ILE A 114 10.85 13.57 4.64
CA ILE A 114 11.14 12.17 4.99
C ILE A 114 11.88 12.09 6.32
N ARG A 115 12.95 12.86 6.51
CA ARG A 115 13.73 12.86 7.77
C ARG A 115 12.88 13.19 8.98
N SER A 116 12.01 14.18 8.88
CA SER A 116 11.17 14.63 10.00
C SER A 116 9.97 13.70 10.29
N SER A 117 9.49 12.96 9.29
CA SER A 117 8.29 12.11 9.41
C SER A 117 8.63 10.66 9.72
N ARG A 118 9.76 10.14 9.19
CA ARG A 118 10.12 8.71 9.30
C ARG A 118 10.18 8.17 10.74
N LYS A 119 10.62 8.99 11.70
CA LYS A 119 10.65 8.58 13.11
C LYS A 119 9.27 8.51 13.77
N LYS A 120 8.27 9.14 13.17
CA LYS A 120 6.93 9.28 13.73
C LYS A 120 5.98 8.17 13.27
N THR A 121 6.17 7.66 12.07
CA THR A 121 5.24 6.73 11.42
C THR A 121 5.90 5.46 10.90
N ASN A 122 5.12 4.37 10.86
CA ASN A 122 5.54 3.13 10.22
C ASN A 122 5.30 3.14 8.71
N ILE A 123 4.35 3.95 8.20
CA ILE A 123 4.07 4.05 6.77
C ILE A 123 4.28 5.49 6.32
N LEU A 124 5.17 5.68 5.35
CA LEU A 124 5.48 6.98 4.78
C LEU A 124 5.30 6.95 3.26
N MET A 125 4.34 7.75 2.79
CA MET A 125 4.02 7.89 1.37
C MET A 125 4.38 9.30 0.88
N ALA A 126 5.02 9.40 -0.29
CA ALA A 126 5.25 10.67 -0.97
C ALA A 126 4.46 10.75 -2.27
N VAL A 127 3.84 11.89 -2.54
CA VAL A 127 3.18 12.15 -3.83
C VAL A 127 4.23 12.64 -4.81
N GLY A 128 4.31 11.95 -5.95
CA GLY A 128 5.22 12.26 -7.05
C GLY A 128 4.61 13.22 -8.08
N GLY A 129 5.14 13.17 -9.30
CA GLY A 129 4.71 13.94 -10.45
C GLY A 129 5.85 14.76 -11.08
N ASP A 130 6.71 15.37 -10.29
CA ASP A 130 7.95 15.99 -10.78
C ASP A 130 9.07 14.92 -10.90
N LEU A 131 9.86 14.98 -11.98
CA LEU A 131 10.90 13.98 -12.23
C LEU A 131 12.01 13.97 -11.16
N LYS A 132 12.38 15.13 -10.64
CA LYS A 132 13.40 15.24 -9.58
C LYS A 132 12.88 14.69 -8.26
N ILE A 133 11.59 14.91 -7.98
CA ILE A 133 10.91 14.33 -6.82
C ILE A 133 10.82 12.82 -6.97
N ASN A 134 10.33 12.30 -8.12
CA ASN A 134 10.23 10.86 -8.37
C ASN A 134 11.59 10.18 -8.24
N ARG A 135 12.65 10.79 -8.77
CA ARG A 135 14.02 10.28 -8.64
C ARG A 135 14.47 10.23 -7.18
N ALA A 136 14.38 11.35 -6.48
CA ALA A 136 14.77 11.41 -5.07
C ALA A 136 13.95 10.48 -4.17
N ALA A 137 12.70 10.20 -4.54
CA ALA A 137 11.85 9.23 -3.86
C ALA A 137 12.35 7.79 -4.10
N CYS A 138 12.57 7.38 -5.35
CA CYS A 138 13.08 6.03 -5.68
C CYS A 138 14.47 5.75 -5.09
N GLU A 139 15.32 6.77 -4.96
CA GLU A 139 16.65 6.67 -4.37
C GLU A 139 16.66 6.64 -2.83
N ASN A 140 15.52 6.84 -2.17
CA ASN A 140 15.46 7.01 -0.71
C ASN A 140 14.90 5.79 0.02
N ILE A 141 15.79 4.97 0.61
CA ILE A 141 15.43 3.77 1.38
C ILE A 141 14.50 4.03 2.60
N ARG A 142 14.34 5.30 3.02
CA ARG A 142 13.45 5.67 4.13
C ARG A 142 12.03 5.97 3.71
N LEU A 143 11.75 6.02 2.40
CA LEU A 143 10.41 6.15 1.85
C LEU A 143 9.84 4.75 1.58
N ASP A 144 8.58 4.55 1.90
CA ASP A 144 7.94 3.26 1.67
C ASP A 144 7.21 3.23 0.32
N ILE A 145 6.49 4.31 -0.01
CA ILE A 145 5.59 4.35 -1.15
C ILE A 145 5.76 5.66 -1.92
N LEU A 146 5.98 5.55 -3.24
CA LEU A 146 5.85 6.66 -4.19
C LEU A 146 4.47 6.58 -4.85
N SER A 147 3.61 7.53 -4.51
CA SER A 147 2.27 7.66 -5.07
C SER A 147 2.26 8.57 -6.29
N ARG A 148 1.45 8.22 -7.28
CA ARG A 148 1.17 9.07 -8.45
C ARG A 148 2.41 9.63 -9.17
N PRO A 149 3.43 8.83 -9.53
CA PRO A 149 4.61 9.34 -10.24
C PRO A 149 4.25 9.99 -11.58
N TYR A 150 3.12 9.62 -12.19
CA TYR A 150 2.56 10.12 -13.46
C TYR A 150 1.78 11.44 -13.32
N TYR A 151 1.60 11.96 -12.11
CA TYR A 151 0.72 13.12 -11.88
C TYR A 151 1.20 14.35 -12.64
N LYS A 152 0.27 14.96 -13.42
CA LYS A 152 0.54 16.12 -14.30
C LYS A 152 1.65 15.90 -15.33
N ARG A 153 1.90 14.65 -15.75
CA ARG A 153 2.95 14.29 -16.71
C ARG A 153 2.38 13.79 -18.04
N ARG A 154 3.24 13.78 -19.06
CA ARG A 154 2.96 13.14 -20.36
C ARG A 154 3.39 11.67 -20.39
N ASP A 155 4.33 11.29 -19.53
CA ASP A 155 4.87 9.94 -19.34
C ASP A 155 4.40 9.33 -18.01
N CYS A 156 4.74 8.09 -17.75
CA CYS A 156 4.39 7.40 -16.49
C CYS A 156 5.19 7.88 -15.27
N GLY A 157 6.13 8.81 -15.44
CA GLY A 157 6.95 9.40 -14.38
C GLY A 157 8.06 8.50 -13.85
N ILE A 158 8.21 7.28 -14.40
CA ILE A 158 9.23 6.31 -14.03
C ILE A 158 9.88 5.77 -15.30
N ASN A 159 11.19 5.63 -15.29
CA ASN A 159 11.97 5.03 -16.36
C ASN A 159 12.78 3.83 -15.85
N HIS A 160 13.56 3.20 -16.72
CA HIS A 160 14.37 2.03 -16.35
C HIS A 160 15.39 2.30 -15.22
N VAL A 161 15.93 3.52 -15.11
CA VAL A 161 16.87 3.91 -14.04
C VAL A 161 16.12 3.99 -12.71
N LEU A 162 15.01 4.74 -12.66
CA LEU A 162 14.20 4.88 -11.46
C LEU A 162 13.59 3.55 -11.02
N SER A 163 13.24 2.67 -11.96
CA SER A 163 12.74 1.33 -11.66
C SER A 163 13.79 0.46 -10.96
N LYS A 164 15.06 0.55 -11.37
CA LYS A 164 16.17 -0.15 -10.68
C LYS A 164 16.40 0.41 -9.29
N GLU A 165 16.38 1.73 -9.13
CA GLU A 165 16.53 2.36 -7.83
C GLU A 165 15.36 2.02 -6.88
N ALA A 166 14.13 2.05 -7.37
CA ALA A 166 12.97 1.65 -6.58
C ALA A 166 13.06 0.18 -6.12
N ALA A 167 13.49 -0.73 -7.00
CA ALA A 167 13.72 -2.13 -6.65
C ALA A 167 14.84 -2.30 -5.61
N LYS A 168 15.98 -1.64 -5.80
CA LYS A 168 17.14 -1.67 -4.90
C LYS A 168 16.81 -1.15 -3.50
N ASN A 169 16.07 -0.06 -3.42
CA ASN A 169 15.72 0.61 -2.17
C ASN A 169 14.39 0.13 -1.56
N ASN A 170 13.74 -0.86 -2.20
CA ASN A 170 12.44 -1.41 -1.79
C ASN A 170 11.34 -0.34 -1.68
N VAL A 171 11.34 0.66 -2.57
CA VAL A 171 10.31 1.69 -2.64
C VAL A 171 9.16 1.18 -3.50
N ALA A 172 7.98 1.04 -2.91
CA ALA A 172 6.79 0.61 -3.64
C ALA A 172 6.24 1.73 -4.52
N ILE A 173 5.85 1.38 -5.75
CA ILE A 173 5.15 2.30 -6.66
C ILE A 173 3.66 2.02 -6.57
N GLU A 174 2.87 3.07 -6.39
CA GLU A 174 1.42 2.97 -6.26
C GLU A 174 0.70 3.14 -7.59
N LEU A 175 -0.26 2.24 -7.87
CA LEU A 175 -1.35 2.44 -8.83
C LEU A 175 -2.60 2.89 -8.06
N ASN A 176 -2.93 4.17 -8.13
CA ASN A 176 -4.06 4.74 -7.41
C ASN A 176 -5.34 4.63 -8.24
N ILE A 177 -6.27 3.78 -7.81
CA ILE A 177 -7.49 3.47 -8.57
C ILE A 177 -8.46 4.66 -8.61
N CYS A 178 -8.47 5.50 -7.58
CA CYS A 178 -9.33 6.68 -7.56
C CYS A 178 -9.06 7.63 -8.74
N ASP A 179 -7.82 7.69 -9.22
CA ASP A 179 -7.46 8.52 -10.37
C ASP A 179 -8.18 8.06 -11.65
N ILE A 180 -8.39 6.75 -11.82
CA ILE A 180 -9.15 6.20 -12.95
C ILE A 180 -10.65 6.41 -12.73
N LEU A 181 -11.16 6.16 -11.53
CA LEU A 181 -12.58 6.24 -11.23
C LEU A 181 -13.12 7.67 -11.39
N ARG A 182 -12.34 8.66 -10.98
CA ARG A 182 -12.73 10.08 -11.01
C ARG A 182 -12.39 10.79 -12.32
N ALA A 183 -11.51 10.23 -13.14
CA ALA A 183 -11.11 10.85 -14.39
C ALA A 183 -12.21 10.82 -15.46
N ARG A 184 -12.34 11.92 -16.22
CA ARG A 184 -13.14 11.94 -17.44
C ARG A 184 -12.46 11.12 -18.54
N SER A 185 -13.24 10.65 -19.53
CA SER A 185 -12.81 9.71 -20.57
C SER A 185 -11.40 9.97 -21.17
N PRO A 186 -11.05 11.15 -21.69
CA PRO A 186 -9.73 11.36 -22.29
C PRO A 186 -8.58 11.26 -21.27
N ILE A 187 -8.81 11.72 -20.04
CA ILE A 187 -7.82 11.66 -18.97
C ILE A 187 -7.70 10.23 -18.44
N ARG A 188 -8.81 9.51 -18.33
CA ARG A 188 -8.85 8.11 -17.89
C ARG A 188 -8.00 7.22 -18.78
N SER A 189 -8.17 7.33 -20.10
CA SER A 189 -7.39 6.54 -21.06
C SER A 189 -5.89 6.80 -20.91
N LYS A 190 -5.50 8.05 -20.68
CA LYS A 190 -4.10 8.42 -20.46
C LYS A 190 -3.54 7.83 -19.17
N ILE A 191 -4.31 7.89 -18.07
CA ILE A 191 -3.90 7.28 -16.79
C ILE A 191 -3.76 5.76 -16.94
N MET A 192 -4.69 5.11 -17.65
CA MET A 192 -4.61 3.67 -17.92
C MET A 192 -3.35 3.31 -18.72
N ALA A 193 -2.99 4.13 -19.73
CA ALA A 193 -1.74 3.95 -20.46
C ALA A 193 -0.50 4.07 -19.56
N HIS A 194 -0.48 5.06 -18.64
CA HIS A 194 0.59 5.18 -17.66
C HIS A 194 0.68 3.96 -16.73
N PHE A 195 -0.46 3.41 -16.28
CA PHE A 195 -0.47 2.19 -15.47
C PHE A 195 0.10 1.00 -16.23
N GLN A 196 -0.25 0.84 -17.50
CA GLN A 196 0.31 -0.22 -18.36
C GLN A 196 1.83 -0.09 -18.51
N GLU A 197 2.35 1.15 -18.67
CA GLU A 197 3.80 1.40 -18.71
C GLU A 197 4.49 1.05 -17.38
N ILE A 198 3.93 1.47 -16.24
CA ILE A 198 4.45 1.12 -14.91
C ILE A 198 4.48 -0.39 -14.74
N VAL A 199 3.42 -1.10 -15.14
CA VAL A 199 3.36 -2.57 -15.06
C VAL A 199 4.41 -3.23 -15.94
N LYS A 200 4.65 -2.74 -17.17
CA LYS A 200 5.73 -3.24 -18.04
C LYS A 200 7.10 -3.09 -17.37
N LEU A 201 7.36 -1.93 -16.78
CA LEU A 201 8.60 -1.68 -16.04
C LEU A 201 8.71 -2.56 -14.80
N GLN A 202 7.63 -2.75 -14.05
CA GLN A 202 7.58 -3.63 -12.89
C GLN A 202 7.91 -5.08 -13.26
N LYS A 203 7.35 -5.59 -14.33
CA LYS A 203 7.64 -6.95 -14.82
C LYS A 203 9.12 -7.15 -15.15
N LYS A 204 9.77 -6.11 -15.67
CA LYS A 204 11.19 -6.15 -16.02
C LYS A 204 12.12 -5.96 -14.83
N PHE A 205 11.82 -5.01 -13.93
CA PHE A 205 12.74 -4.59 -12.87
C PHE A 205 12.36 -5.05 -11.47
N LYS A 206 11.15 -5.64 -11.30
CA LYS A 206 10.69 -6.29 -10.07
C LYS A 206 10.67 -5.40 -8.81
N PHE A 207 10.46 -4.09 -8.98
CA PHE A 207 10.19 -3.22 -7.84
C PHE A 207 8.83 -3.56 -7.19
N PRO A 208 8.63 -3.30 -5.90
CA PRO A 208 7.35 -3.51 -5.24
C PRO A 208 6.26 -2.64 -5.90
N LEU A 209 5.14 -3.26 -6.24
CA LEU A 209 3.96 -2.56 -6.75
C LEU A 209 2.83 -2.69 -5.73
N ILE A 210 2.13 -1.62 -5.44
CA ILE A 210 0.90 -1.65 -4.66
C ILE A 210 -0.27 -1.09 -5.48
N ILE A 211 -1.43 -1.63 -5.24
CA ILE A 211 -2.70 -1.14 -5.79
C ILE A 211 -3.55 -0.69 -4.61
N SER A 212 -4.00 0.55 -4.64
CA SER A 212 -4.80 1.13 -3.57
C SER A 212 -6.02 1.86 -4.12
N SER A 213 -7.06 1.97 -3.29
CA SER A 213 -8.26 2.72 -3.69
C SER A 213 -7.99 4.21 -3.85
N GLY A 214 -7.13 4.80 -3.02
CA GLY A 214 -6.99 6.26 -2.91
C GLY A 214 -8.26 6.91 -2.36
N ALA A 215 -9.05 6.15 -1.59
CA ALA A 215 -10.39 6.52 -1.17
C ALA A 215 -10.41 7.77 -0.27
N VAL A 216 -11.36 8.65 -0.53
CA VAL A 216 -11.68 9.85 0.25
C VAL A 216 -13.08 9.72 0.88
N SER A 217 -13.89 8.84 0.32
CA SER A 217 -15.23 8.51 0.76
C SER A 217 -15.50 7.00 0.60
N THR A 218 -16.53 6.48 1.26
CA THR A 218 -16.93 5.07 1.15
C THR A 218 -17.27 4.67 -0.29
N TYR A 219 -17.72 5.61 -1.12
CA TYR A 219 -18.03 5.38 -2.55
C TYR A 219 -16.79 5.15 -3.43
N ASP A 220 -15.61 5.50 -2.95
CA ASP A 220 -14.35 5.28 -3.67
C ASP A 220 -13.78 3.87 -3.43
N LEU A 221 -14.18 3.23 -2.34
CA LEU A 221 -13.73 1.89 -2.01
C LEU A 221 -14.28 0.86 -3.00
N ARG A 222 -13.48 -0.14 -3.31
CA ARG A 222 -13.86 -1.29 -4.13
C ARG A 222 -13.44 -2.56 -3.41
N ASN A 223 -14.18 -3.64 -3.61
CA ASN A 223 -13.77 -4.91 -3.04
C ASN A 223 -12.50 -5.45 -3.76
N PRO A 224 -11.71 -6.31 -3.11
CA PRO A 224 -10.50 -6.86 -3.72
C PRO A 224 -10.71 -7.63 -5.02
N LYS A 225 -11.90 -8.22 -5.24
CA LYS A 225 -12.24 -8.92 -6.49
C LYS A 225 -12.37 -7.93 -7.66
N ASP A 226 -13.01 -6.78 -7.44
CA ASP A 226 -13.16 -5.73 -8.45
C ASP A 226 -11.83 -5.08 -8.77
N LEU A 227 -10.98 -4.85 -7.75
CA LEU A 227 -9.60 -4.38 -7.97
C LEU A 227 -8.81 -5.37 -8.81
N ASN A 228 -8.95 -6.67 -8.54
CA ASN A 228 -8.31 -7.72 -9.33
C ASN A 228 -8.77 -7.67 -10.80
N ALA A 229 -10.07 -7.60 -11.04
CA ALA A 229 -10.62 -7.54 -12.39
C ALA A 229 -10.14 -6.30 -13.16
N LEU A 230 -10.19 -5.12 -12.52
CA LEU A 230 -9.73 -3.86 -13.10
C LEU A 230 -8.21 -3.88 -13.41
N SER A 231 -7.42 -4.43 -12.51
CA SER A 231 -5.96 -4.45 -12.63
C SER A 231 -5.47 -5.32 -13.79
N ARG A 232 -6.27 -6.29 -14.21
CA ARG A 232 -5.99 -7.09 -15.40
C ARG A 232 -6.02 -6.25 -16.69
N CYS A 233 -6.81 -5.17 -16.73
CA CYS A 233 -6.83 -4.23 -17.85
C CYS A 233 -5.50 -3.47 -18.02
N PHE A 234 -4.65 -3.44 -17.00
CA PHE A 234 -3.30 -2.85 -17.07
C PHE A 234 -2.23 -3.87 -17.42
N GLY A 235 -2.61 -5.13 -17.64
CA GLY A 235 -1.71 -6.22 -18.01
C GLY A 235 -1.13 -7.00 -16.82
N LEU A 236 -1.66 -6.84 -15.61
CA LEU A 236 -1.31 -7.69 -14.47
C LEU A 236 -2.05 -9.03 -14.56
N ASN A 237 -1.38 -10.12 -14.22
CA ASN A 237 -2.03 -11.41 -14.00
C ASN A 237 -2.55 -11.53 -12.57
N LYS A 238 -3.34 -12.57 -12.27
CA LYS A 238 -3.97 -12.80 -10.96
C LYS A 238 -2.95 -12.83 -9.81
N ASN A 239 -1.80 -13.49 -10.02
CA ASN A 239 -0.78 -13.60 -8.98
C ASN A 239 -0.08 -12.26 -8.74
N GLU A 240 0.21 -11.51 -9.79
CA GLU A 240 0.78 -10.16 -9.69
C GLU A 240 -0.15 -9.19 -8.95
N VAL A 241 -1.46 -9.27 -9.20
CA VAL A 241 -2.44 -8.47 -8.46
C VAL A 241 -2.48 -8.90 -6.99
N ASN A 242 -2.53 -10.19 -6.71
CA ASN A 242 -2.52 -10.70 -5.33
C ASN A 242 -1.27 -10.22 -4.57
N LEU A 243 -0.08 -10.24 -5.21
CA LEU A 243 1.12 -9.65 -4.63
C LEU A 243 0.94 -8.16 -4.32
N ALA A 244 0.34 -7.41 -5.25
CA ALA A 244 0.20 -5.96 -5.12
C ALA A 244 -0.83 -5.50 -4.07
N ILE A 245 -1.86 -6.30 -3.77
CA ILE A 245 -2.91 -5.97 -2.78
C ILE A 245 -2.82 -6.79 -1.48
N SER A 246 -1.89 -7.75 -1.40
CA SER A 246 -1.72 -8.63 -0.22
C SER A 246 -0.28 -8.59 0.30
N ASN A 247 0.64 -9.24 -0.40
CA ASN A 247 2.00 -9.47 0.11
C ASN A 247 2.83 -8.18 0.17
N ASN A 248 2.82 -7.36 -0.87
CA ASN A 248 3.64 -6.14 -0.89
C ASN A 248 3.24 -5.13 0.20
N PRO A 249 1.93 -4.84 0.44
CA PRO A 249 1.52 -4.05 1.58
C PRO A 249 1.98 -4.63 2.92
N LYS A 250 1.82 -5.94 3.13
CA LYS A 250 2.26 -6.61 4.34
C LYS A 250 3.78 -6.50 4.52
N ASN A 251 4.56 -6.74 3.47
CA ASN A 251 6.02 -6.65 3.51
C ASN A 251 6.50 -5.26 3.93
N ILE A 252 5.80 -4.18 3.52
CA ILE A 252 6.10 -2.81 3.96
C ILE A 252 5.97 -2.69 5.48
N VAL A 253 4.87 -3.21 6.06
CA VAL A 253 4.64 -3.17 7.51
C VAL A 253 5.70 -3.98 8.24
N ASP A 254 5.91 -5.22 7.81
CA ASP A 254 6.85 -6.16 8.45
C ASP A 254 8.28 -5.59 8.41
N PHE A 255 8.70 -5.05 7.27
CA PHE A 255 10.01 -4.39 7.16
C PHE A 255 10.13 -3.18 8.08
N ASN A 256 9.09 -2.35 8.19
CA ASN A 256 9.13 -1.16 9.02
C ASN A 256 9.05 -1.48 10.52
N ASN A 257 8.40 -2.56 10.90
CA ASN A 257 8.44 -3.06 12.27
C ASN A 257 9.86 -3.52 12.65
N LEU A 258 10.55 -4.25 11.75
CA LEU A 258 11.94 -4.67 11.95
C LEU A 258 12.93 -3.49 11.90
N ARG A 259 12.59 -2.39 11.21
CA ARG A 259 13.47 -1.21 11.08
C ARG A 259 13.81 -0.56 12.42
N LYS A 260 12.97 -0.70 13.43
CA LYS A 260 13.23 -0.19 14.79
C LYS A 260 14.45 -0.86 15.44
N ASP A 261 14.73 -2.10 15.03
CA ASP A 261 15.82 -2.90 15.57
C ASP A 261 17.10 -2.83 14.71
N ILE A 262 17.03 -2.19 13.54
CA ILE A 262 18.17 -2.02 12.63
C ILE A 262 18.97 -0.80 13.06
N ILE A 263 20.22 -0.99 13.51
CA ILE A 263 21.13 0.10 13.88
C ILE A 263 21.74 0.73 12.63
N VAL A 264 22.25 -0.11 11.73
CA VAL A 264 22.78 0.25 10.39
C VAL A 264 22.45 -0.89 9.42
N VAL A 265 22.57 -0.63 8.12
CA VAL A 265 22.37 -1.68 7.10
C VAL A 265 23.29 -2.86 7.39
N GLY A 266 22.70 -4.03 7.67
CA GLY A 266 23.44 -5.26 8.03
C GLY A 266 23.62 -5.53 9.53
N ALA A 267 23.29 -4.61 10.43
CA ALA A 267 23.39 -4.83 11.88
C ALA A 267 22.05 -4.62 12.60
N LYS A 268 21.58 -5.63 13.33
CA LYS A 268 20.36 -5.61 14.16
C LYS A 268 20.71 -5.61 15.64
N LYS A 269 19.86 -4.97 16.46
CA LYS A 269 19.87 -5.20 17.92
C LYS A 269 19.43 -6.65 18.18
N LEU A 270 20.21 -7.36 18.96
CA LEU A 270 19.75 -8.64 19.50
C LEU A 270 18.88 -8.36 20.73
N PRO A 271 17.79 -9.10 20.95
CA PRO A 271 17.03 -9.02 22.19
C PRO A 271 17.97 -9.40 23.34
N ILE A 272 18.06 -8.56 24.36
CA ILE A 272 18.73 -8.89 25.62
C ILE A 272 17.87 -9.98 26.26
N LYS A 273 18.48 -11.18 26.47
CA LYS A 273 17.83 -12.31 27.16
C LYS A 273 17.64 -11.97 28.62
#